data_8245d365c016b7cd46e5937045279d12
#
_entry.id   8245d365c016b7cd46e5937045279d12
#
_cell.length_a   1.000
_cell.length_b   1.000
_cell.length_c   1.000
_cell.angle_alpha   90.00
_cell.angle_beta   90.00
_cell.angle_gamma   90.00
#
_symmetry.space_group_name_H-M   'P 1'
#
loop_
_entity.id
_entity.type
_entity.pdbx_description
1 polymer ?
#
loop_
_entity_poly.entity_id
_entity_poly.type
_entity_poly.pdbx_seq_one_letter_code
_entity_poly.pdbx_strand_id
1 'polypeptide(L)'
;MTTEQQIQENLLQAWMEMSVFIRGNRILTGLSFNEVMICGMLYRQPSDTPLTATELGERTNLLKSQINHILTGMERRNLIERTRSTADKRVVYVQLSEEGRRTYAQEHAGVMAILAAVHEEFGSEKTKELTAMLKKATSIVNNYMDPNATSKEK
;
A
#
# COMPACT_ATOMS: atom_id res chain seq x y z
N MET A 1 20.77 19.88 -22.60
CA MET A 1 20.01 18.70 -22.16
C MET A 1 19.61 17.93 -23.41
N THR A 2 19.90 16.62 -23.46
CA THR A 2 19.48 15.78 -24.59
C THR A 2 17.97 15.54 -24.54
N THR A 3 17.36 15.17 -25.69
CA THR A 3 15.93 14.81 -25.74
C THR A 3 15.60 13.69 -24.73
N GLU A 4 16.49 12.73 -24.55
CA GLU A 4 16.32 11.63 -23.60
C GLU A 4 16.35 12.10 -22.15
N GLN A 5 17.25 13.00 -21.79
CA GLN A 5 17.28 13.63 -20.47
C GLN A 5 16.00 14.42 -20.18
N GLN A 6 15.43 15.10 -21.19
CA GLN A 6 14.18 15.82 -21.03
C GLN A 6 13.01 14.87 -20.76
N ILE A 7 12.94 13.73 -21.42
CA ILE A 7 11.91 12.70 -21.17
C ILE A 7 12.01 12.17 -19.73
N GLN A 8 13.23 11.88 -19.26
CA GLN A 8 13.45 11.40 -17.89
C GLN A 8 13.04 12.46 -16.84
N GLU A 9 13.38 13.73 -17.08
CA GLU A 9 13.01 14.84 -16.19
C GLU A 9 11.49 15.02 -16.13
N ASN A 10 10.80 14.95 -17.25
CA ASN A 10 9.33 15.04 -17.30
C ASN A 10 8.69 13.87 -16.55
N LEU A 11 9.24 12.67 -16.67
CA LEU A 11 8.77 11.49 -15.92
C LEU A 11 8.97 11.67 -14.42
N LEU A 12 10.13 12.19 -14.01
CA LEU A 12 10.42 12.50 -12.60
C LEU A 12 9.41 13.51 -12.05
N GLN A 13 9.16 14.58 -12.78
CA GLN A 13 8.21 15.61 -12.37
C GLN A 13 6.80 15.04 -12.19
N ALA A 14 6.31 14.26 -13.17
CA ALA A 14 4.99 13.62 -13.09
C ALA A 14 4.90 12.66 -11.88
N TRP A 15 5.95 11.90 -11.61
CA TRP A 15 6.03 11.03 -10.45
C TRP A 15 5.98 11.82 -9.13
N MET A 16 6.74 12.91 -9.03
CA MET A 16 6.74 13.76 -7.84
C MET A 16 5.36 14.38 -7.59
N GLU A 17 4.71 14.91 -8.62
CA GLU A 17 3.36 15.48 -8.54
C GLU A 17 2.36 14.43 -8.04
N MET A 18 2.35 13.24 -8.63
CA MET A 18 1.48 12.15 -8.18
C MET A 18 1.76 11.76 -6.71
N SER A 19 3.03 11.70 -6.32
CA SER A 19 3.44 11.37 -4.95
C SER A 19 2.94 12.38 -3.91
N VAL A 20 2.89 13.67 -4.26
CA VAL A 20 2.33 14.73 -3.41
C VAL A 20 0.84 14.49 -3.15
N PHE A 21 0.08 14.13 -4.19
CA PHE A 21 -1.35 13.83 -4.03
C PHE A 21 -1.59 12.61 -3.14
N ILE A 22 -0.83 11.55 -3.33
CA ILE A 22 -0.98 10.29 -2.56
C ILE A 22 -0.62 10.50 -1.09
N ARG A 23 0.46 11.24 -0.80
CA ARG A 23 0.96 11.45 0.58
C ARG A 23 0.30 12.62 1.30
N GLY A 24 -0.26 13.57 0.57
CA GLY A 24 -0.68 14.86 1.08
C GLY A 24 -1.99 14.89 1.88
N ASN A 25 -2.54 13.76 2.31
CA ASN A 25 -3.83 13.66 3.05
C ASN A 25 -5.04 14.33 2.35
N ARG A 26 -4.95 14.62 1.06
CA ARG A 26 -6.06 15.20 0.31
C ARG A 26 -7.06 14.14 -0.18
N ILE A 27 -6.59 12.91 -0.30
CA ILE A 27 -7.39 11.75 -0.76
C ILE A 27 -7.90 10.96 0.44
N LEU A 28 -7.08 10.87 1.50
CA LEU A 28 -7.36 10.10 2.71
C LEU A 28 -7.74 11.06 3.83
N THR A 29 -8.83 10.78 4.53
CA THR A 29 -9.39 11.67 5.55
C THR A 29 -9.25 11.14 6.97
N GLY A 30 -9.33 9.84 7.16
CA GLY A 30 -9.30 9.18 8.47
C GLY A 30 -8.09 8.28 8.72
N LEU A 31 -7.37 7.89 7.66
CA LEU A 31 -6.21 7.02 7.72
C LEU A 31 -5.01 7.65 7.02
N SER A 32 -3.81 7.42 7.54
CA SER A 32 -2.58 7.72 6.81
C SER A 32 -2.37 6.73 5.66
N PHE A 33 -1.49 7.06 4.72
CA PHE A 33 -1.16 6.18 3.59
C PHE A 33 -0.71 4.78 4.05
N ASN A 34 0.16 4.70 5.05
CA ASN A 34 0.62 3.42 5.57
C ASN A 34 -0.51 2.62 6.24
N GLU A 35 -1.40 3.29 6.96
CA GLU A 35 -2.58 2.65 7.58
C GLU A 35 -3.54 2.10 6.53
N VAL A 36 -3.79 2.84 5.45
CA VAL A 36 -4.61 2.34 4.31
C VAL A 36 -3.97 1.12 3.67
N MET A 37 -2.65 1.13 3.47
CA MET A 37 -1.93 -0.02 2.93
C MET A 37 -2.09 -1.26 3.81
N ILE A 38 -1.90 -1.11 5.12
CA ILE A 38 -2.06 -2.20 6.10
C ILE A 38 -3.52 -2.67 6.12
N CYS A 39 -4.48 -1.77 6.24
CA CYS A 39 -5.90 -2.11 6.22
C CYS A 39 -6.29 -2.86 4.95
N GLY A 40 -5.80 -2.42 3.79
CA GLY A 40 -6.05 -3.07 2.51
C GLY A 40 -5.50 -4.50 2.43
N MET A 41 -4.33 -4.76 3.02
CA MET A 41 -3.77 -6.11 3.12
C MET A 41 -4.63 -6.99 4.02
N LEU A 42 -4.99 -6.48 5.21
CA LEU A 42 -5.82 -7.20 6.17
C LEU A 42 -7.25 -7.43 5.65
N TYR A 43 -7.81 -6.48 4.91
CA TYR A 43 -9.16 -6.58 4.36
C TYR A 43 -9.29 -7.68 3.29
N ARG A 44 -8.24 -7.86 2.48
CA ARG A 44 -8.21 -8.90 1.43
C ARG A 44 -7.78 -10.27 1.95
N GLN A 45 -7.29 -10.35 3.19
CA GLN A 45 -6.84 -11.59 3.77
C GLN A 45 -8.03 -12.46 4.20
N PRO A 46 -8.07 -13.75 3.86
CA PRO A 46 -9.06 -14.69 4.39
C PRO A 46 -9.01 -14.75 5.91
N SER A 47 -10.17 -14.91 6.54
CA SER A 47 -10.28 -14.87 8.01
C SER A 47 -9.55 -16.02 8.72
N ASP A 48 -9.31 -17.14 8.02
CA ASP A 48 -8.64 -18.32 8.52
C ASP A 48 -7.10 -18.26 8.42
N THR A 49 -6.57 -17.23 7.73
CA THR A 49 -5.12 -17.03 7.53
C THR A 49 -4.71 -15.61 7.93
N PRO A 50 -4.72 -15.29 9.24
CA PRO A 50 -4.39 -13.94 9.69
C PRO A 50 -2.93 -13.60 9.41
N LEU A 51 -2.67 -12.34 9.05
CA LEU A 51 -1.30 -11.85 8.86
C LEU A 51 -0.62 -11.55 10.18
N THR A 52 0.67 -11.79 10.24
CA THR A 52 1.51 -11.40 11.37
C THR A 52 2.02 -9.97 11.22
N ALA A 53 2.39 -9.35 12.34
CA ALA A 53 3.04 -8.04 12.34
C ALA A 53 4.37 -8.06 11.53
N THR A 54 5.08 -9.19 11.53
CA THR A 54 6.29 -9.38 10.74
C THR A 54 6.00 -9.36 9.24
N GLU A 55 5.03 -10.15 8.78
CA GLU A 55 4.62 -10.17 7.37
C GLU A 55 4.11 -8.80 6.88
N LEU A 56 3.36 -8.08 7.71
CA LEU A 56 2.94 -6.71 7.39
C LEU A 56 4.14 -5.78 7.22
N GLY A 57 5.15 -5.89 8.09
CA GLY A 57 6.40 -5.12 7.96
C GLY A 57 7.14 -5.43 6.66
N GLU A 58 7.30 -6.69 6.33
CA GLU A 58 7.95 -7.15 5.09
C GLU A 58 7.22 -6.66 3.84
N ARG A 59 5.89 -6.84 3.79
CA ARG A 59 5.06 -6.43 2.64
C ARG A 59 4.98 -4.91 2.44
N THR A 60 5.11 -4.13 3.52
CA THR A 60 5.10 -2.66 3.46
C THR A 60 6.49 -2.05 3.29
N ASN A 61 7.54 -2.89 3.38
CA ASN A 61 8.95 -2.44 3.40
C ASN A 61 9.23 -1.42 4.51
N LEU A 62 8.52 -1.55 5.64
CA LEU A 62 8.70 -0.71 6.82
C LEU A 62 9.66 -1.39 7.81
N LEU A 63 10.46 -0.60 8.49
CA LEU A 63 11.30 -1.08 9.59
C LEU A 63 10.42 -1.61 10.73
N LYS A 64 10.93 -2.60 11.47
CA LYS A 64 10.22 -3.23 12.60
C LYS A 64 9.70 -2.20 13.62
N SER A 65 10.47 -1.15 13.89
CA SER A 65 10.06 -0.07 14.78
C SER A 65 8.90 0.75 14.21
N GLN A 66 8.92 1.03 12.91
CA GLN A 66 7.89 1.79 12.22
C GLN A 66 6.56 1.03 12.19
N ILE A 67 6.59 -0.25 11.76
CA ILE A 67 5.36 -1.06 11.72
C ILE A 67 4.76 -1.21 13.11
N ASN A 68 5.56 -1.45 14.16
CA ASN A 68 5.06 -1.55 15.52
C ASN A 68 4.44 -0.24 16.02
N HIS A 69 5.04 0.90 15.70
CA HIS A 69 4.49 2.22 16.04
C HIS A 69 3.13 2.44 15.39
N ILE A 70 3.01 2.14 14.09
CA ILE A 70 1.76 2.27 13.32
C ILE A 70 0.69 1.35 13.89
N LEU A 71 0.99 0.05 14.07
CA LEU A 71 0.04 -0.92 14.62
C LEU A 71 -0.43 -0.54 16.03
N THR A 72 0.44 0.01 16.87
CA THR A 72 0.07 0.49 18.21
C THR A 72 -0.87 1.69 18.12
N GLY A 73 -0.65 2.60 17.17
CA GLY A 73 -1.55 3.72 16.91
C GLY A 73 -2.92 3.27 16.40
N MET A 74 -2.94 2.29 15.48
CA MET A 74 -4.18 1.72 14.94
C MET A 74 -4.99 0.97 16.00
N GLU A 75 -4.32 0.19 16.86
CA GLU A 75 -4.97 -0.54 17.97
C GLU A 75 -5.61 0.41 18.98
N ARG A 76 -4.90 1.49 19.38
CA ARG A 76 -5.46 2.53 20.25
C ARG A 76 -6.72 3.21 19.69
N ARG A 77 -6.81 3.29 18.36
CA ARG A 77 -7.98 3.83 17.64
C ARG A 77 -9.02 2.76 17.32
N ASN A 78 -8.86 1.57 17.87
CA ASN A 78 -9.77 0.43 17.65
C ASN A 78 -9.93 0.05 16.16
N LEU A 79 -8.89 0.23 15.34
CA LEU A 79 -8.93 -0.13 13.92
C LEU A 79 -8.50 -1.58 13.68
N ILE A 80 -7.64 -2.10 14.56
CA ILE A 80 -7.12 -3.46 14.51
C ILE A 80 -7.17 -4.12 15.90
N GLU A 81 -7.13 -5.43 15.87
CA GLU A 81 -6.92 -6.27 17.03
C GLU A 81 -5.62 -7.07 16.84
N ARG A 82 -4.83 -7.19 17.90
CA ARG A 82 -3.62 -8.00 17.93
C ARG A 82 -3.79 -9.18 18.89
N THR A 83 -3.54 -10.38 18.39
CA THR A 83 -3.63 -11.60 19.18
C THR A 83 -2.29 -12.32 19.14
N ARG A 84 -1.75 -12.65 20.31
CA ARG A 84 -0.53 -13.47 20.39
C ARG A 84 -0.86 -14.92 20.13
N SER A 85 -0.01 -15.58 19.34
CA SER A 85 -0.11 -17.03 19.14
C SER A 85 0.03 -17.76 20.48
N THR A 86 -0.79 -18.79 20.67
CA THR A 86 -0.69 -19.68 21.82
C THR A 86 0.49 -20.66 21.68
N ALA A 87 0.87 -20.99 20.46
CA ALA A 87 1.97 -21.91 20.15
C ALA A 87 3.35 -21.24 20.25
N ASP A 88 3.46 -20.00 19.78
CA ASP A 88 4.70 -19.19 19.87
C ASP A 88 4.35 -17.75 20.22
N LYS A 89 4.61 -17.35 21.46
CA LYS A 89 4.35 -16.00 21.98
C LYS A 89 5.09 -14.87 21.25
N ARG A 90 6.06 -15.20 20.40
CA ARG A 90 6.78 -14.22 19.55
C ARG A 90 5.96 -13.82 18.33
N VAL A 91 4.99 -14.66 17.95
CA VAL A 91 4.12 -14.41 16.80
C VAL A 91 2.92 -13.61 17.26
N VAL A 92 2.68 -12.47 16.61
CA VAL A 92 1.53 -11.59 16.84
C VAL A 92 0.74 -11.52 15.55
N TYR A 93 -0.48 -12.03 15.58
CA TYR A 93 -1.45 -11.92 14.50
C TYR A 93 -2.17 -10.58 14.58
N VAL A 94 -2.49 -10.04 13.41
CA VAL A 94 -3.17 -8.75 13.25
C VAL A 94 -4.40 -8.96 12.37
N GLN A 95 -5.52 -8.43 12.79
CA GLN A 95 -6.75 -8.41 11.98
C GLN A 95 -7.48 -7.08 12.14
N LEU A 96 -8.31 -6.74 11.15
CA LEU A 96 -9.17 -5.56 11.27
C LEU A 96 -10.27 -5.83 12.30
N SER A 97 -10.50 -4.83 13.15
CA SER A 97 -11.75 -4.75 13.92
C SER A 97 -12.93 -4.40 13.00
N GLU A 98 -14.14 -4.44 13.51
CA GLU A 98 -15.32 -3.97 12.78
C GLU A 98 -15.20 -2.47 12.42
N GLU A 99 -14.73 -1.65 13.35
CA GLU A 99 -14.43 -0.23 13.12
C GLU A 99 -13.39 -0.04 12.03
N GLY A 100 -12.31 -0.82 12.06
CA GLY A 100 -11.26 -0.77 11.04
C GLY A 100 -11.78 -1.15 9.65
N ARG A 101 -12.64 -2.15 9.55
CA ARG A 101 -13.30 -2.54 8.29
C ARG A 101 -14.16 -1.41 7.74
N ARG A 102 -14.96 -0.77 8.59
CA ARG A 102 -15.82 0.35 8.21
C ARG A 102 -15.01 1.56 7.75
N THR A 103 -14.01 1.95 8.55
CA THR A 103 -13.13 3.07 8.22
C THR A 103 -12.38 2.84 6.92
N TYR A 104 -11.82 1.65 6.72
CA TYR A 104 -11.14 1.30 5.47
C TYR A 104 -12.09 1.31 4.27
N ALA A 105 -13.32 0.81 4.41
CA ALA A 105 -14.30 0.81 3.33
C ALA A 105 -14.65 2.24 2.87
N GLN A 106 -14.76 3.19 3.80
CA GLN A 106 -14.99 4.60 3.48
C GLN A 106 -13.80 5.22 2.71
N GLU A 107 -12.57 5.02 3.20
CA GLU A 107 -11.36 5.50 2.52
C GLU A 107 -11.20 4.87 1.13
N HIS A 108 -11.42 3.56 1.04
CA HIS A 108 -11.38 2.83 -0.23
C HIS A 108 -12.40 3.37 -1.24
N ALA A 109 -13.63 3.65 -0.80
CA ALA A 109 -14.66 4.23 -1.66
C ALA A 109 -14.25 5.61 -2.19
N GLY A 110 -13.63 6.45 -1.36
CA GLY A 110 -13.10 7.75 -1.77
C GLY A 110 -12.02 7.64 -2.84
N VAL A 111 -11.07 6.73 -2.65
CA VAL A 111 -10.02 6.45 -3.65
C VAL A 111 -10.63 5.90 -4.95
N MET A 112 -11.58 4.98 -4.84
CA MET A 112 -12.25 4.38 -6.01
C MET A 112 -13.05 5.42 -6.82
N ALA A 113 -13.64 6.42 -6.19
CA ALA A 113 -14.32 7.51 -6.88
C ALA A 113 -13.34 8.34 -7.74
N ILE A 114 -12.13 8.62 -7.24
CA ILE A 114 -11.09 9.31 -8.00
C ILE A 114 -10.61 8.45 -9.17
N LEU A 115 -10.36 7.16 -8.94
CA LEU A 115 -9.95 6.24 -10.00
C LEU A 115 -11.04 6.02 -11.05
N ALA A 116 -12.31 6.09 -10.67
CA ALA A 116 -13.43 6.06 -11.61
C ALA A 116 -13.41 7.29 -12.55
N ALA A 117 -13.14 8.48 -12.04
CA ALA A 117 -12.99 9.67 -12.86
C ALA A 117 -11.80 9.56 -13.85
N VAL A 118 -10.67 9.02 -13.40
CA VAL A 118 -9.53 8.71 -14.28
C VAL A 118 -9.91 7.70 -15.36
N HIS A 119 -10.64 6.66 -14.98
CA HIS A 119 -11.11 5.64 -15.93
C HIS A 119 -12.09 6.20 -16.95
N GLU A 120 -13.00 7.08 -16.52
CA GLU A 120 -13.98 7.73 -17.41
C GLU A 120 -13.27 8.62 -18.45
N GLU A 121 -12.27 9.38 -18.04
CA GLU A 121 -11.50 10.25 -18.94
C GLU A 121 -10.64 9.46 -19.94
N PHE A 122 -9.98 8.39 -19.48
CA PHE A 122 -9.05 7.62 -20.31
C PHE A 122 -9.73 6.51 -21.14
N GLY A 123 -10.84 6.00 -20.66
CA GLY A 123 -11.48 4.80 -21.20
C GLY A 123 -10.74 3.50 -20.81
N SER A 124 -11.38 2.38 -21.05
CA SER A 124 -10.93 1.05 -20.57
C SER A 124 -9.55 0.65 -21.09
N GLU A 125 -9.26 0.88 -22.37
CA GLU A 125 -7.99 0.42 -22.96
C GLU A 125 -6.80 1.19 -22.39
N LYS A 126 -6.85 2.52 -22.37
CA LYS A 126 -5.76 3.33 -21.80
C LYS A 126 -5.59 3.12 -20.30
N THR A 127 -6.67 2.85 -19.56
CA THR A 127 -6.60 2.51 -18.13
C THR A 127 -5.88 1.18 -17.91
N LYS A 128 -6.12 0.17 -18.76
CA LYS A 128 -5.38 -1.11 -18.73
C LYS A 128 -3.90 -0.91 -19.06
N GLU A 129 -3.60 -0.13 -20.10
CA GLU A 129 -2.21 0.20 -20.47
C GLU A 129 -1.48 0.93 -19.34
N LEU A 130 -2.09 1.95 -18.74
CA LEU A 130 -1.55 2.67 -17.60
C LEU A 130 -1.27 1.71 -16.43
N THR A 131 -2.22 0.84 -16.12
CA THR A 131 -2.06 -0.17 -15.06
C THR A 131 -0.87 -1.08 -15.32
N ALA A 132 -0.73 -1.57 -16.56
CA ALA A 132 0.39 -2.42 -16.95
C ALA A 132 1.74 -1.68 -16.87
N MET A 133 1.79 -0.43 -17.33
CA MET A 133 3.00 0.40 -17.24
C MET A 133 3.41 0.68 -15.81
N LEU A 134 2.45 1.00 -14.91
CA LEU A 134 2.74 1.23 -13.50
C LEU A 134 3.27 -0.04 -12.82
N LYS A 135 2.68 -1.20 -13.08
CA LYS A 135 3.18 -2.49 -12.56
C LYS A 135 4.58 -2.80 -13.06
N LYS A 136 4.85 -2.57 -14.34
CA LYS A 136 6.18 -2.76 -14.92
C LYS A 136 7.20 -1.80 -14.32
N ALA A 137 6.86 -0.52 -14.16
CA ALA A 137 7.72 0.46 -13.52
C ALA A 137 8.05 0.07 -12.07
N THR A 138 7.06 -0.38 -11.30
CA THR A 138 7.28 -0.88 -9.93
C THR A 138 8.25 -2.07 -9.91
N SER A 139 8.10 -3.03 -10.83
CA SER A 139 9.03 -4.16 -10.95
C SER A 139 10.45 -3.73 -11.28
N ILE A 140 10.62 -2.78 -12.20
CA ILE A 140 11.94 -2.23 -12.55
C ILE A 140 12.60 -1.57 -11.33
N VAL A 141 11.85 -0.74 -10.59
CA VAL A 141 12.36 -0.07 -9.38
C VAL A 141 12.78 -1.09 -8.32
N ASN A 142 11.95 -2.10 -8.06
CA ASN A 142 12.27 -3.14 -7.09
C ASN A 142 13.55 -3.90 -7.46
N ASN A 143 13.70 -4.29 -8.73
CA ASN A 143 14.90 -4.97 -9.21
C ASN A 143 16.15 -4.08 -9.16
N TYR A 144 16.00 -2.77 -9.36
CA TYR A 144 17.10 -1.82 -9.26
C TYR A 144 17.56 -1.63 -7.80
N MET A 145 16.59 -1.62 -6.86
CA MET A 145 16.88 -1.45 -5.43
C MET A 145 17.37 -2.73 -4.74
N ASP A 146 16.94 -3.90 -5.20
CA ASP A 146 17.40 -5.21 -4.73
C ASP A 146 17.68 -6.16 -5.90
N PRO A 147 18.88 -6.10 -6.50
CA PRO A 147 19.27 -6.97 -7.63
C PRO A 147 19.22 -8.48 -7.31
N ASN A 148 19.23 -8.85 -6.03
CA ASN A 148 19.19 -10.25 -5.59
C ASN A 148 17.76 -10.78 -5.35
N ALA A 149 16.73 -9.95 -5.40
CA ALA A 149 15.34 -10.37 -5.20
C ALA A 149 14.86 -11.37 -6.26
N THR A 150 15.37 -11.27 -7.49
CA THR A 150 15.02 -12.15 -8.62
C THR A 150 15.62 -13.57 -8.53
N SER A 151 16.55 -13.80 -7.61
CA SER A 151 17.22 -15.12 -7.46
C SER A 151 16.49 -16.09 -6.53
N LYS A 152 15.38 -15.68 -5.90
CA LYS A 152 14.63 -16.49 -4.92
C LYS A 152 13.38 -17.18 -5.50
N GLU A 153 13.07 -16.97 -6.78
CA GLU A 153 11.92 -17.60 -7.48
C GLU A 153 12.38 -18.62 -8.54
N LYS A 154 13.36 -19.48 -8.20
CA LYS A 154 13.67 -20.66 -9.01
C LYS A 154 13.67 -21.90 -8.14
#